data_39bfd8925f5031d354ff3d7e0ff3d3b8
#
_entry.id   39bfd8925f5031d354ff3d7e0ff3d3b8
#
_cell.length_a   1.000
_cell.length_b   1.000
_cell.length_c   1.000
_cell.angle_alpha   90.00
_cell.angle_beta   90.00
_cell.angle_gamma   90.00
#
_symmetry.space_group_name_H-M   'P 1'
#
loop_
_entity.id
_entity.type
_entity.pdbx_description
1 polymer ?
#
loop_
_entity_poly.entity_id
_entity_poly.type
_entity_poly.pdbx_seq_one_letter_code
_entity_poly.pdbx_strand_id
1 'polypeptide(L)'
;LHSAAVPVAQEAKVVIAYLSARGHATFSQLISDARDAAVVVSRFLAILELYRRRAIEFQQEEALSTLELVWNGNDPKVDEWEEDV
;
A
#
# COMPACT_ATOMS: atom_id res chain seq x y z
N LEU A 1 -1.27 23.97 6.62
CA LEU A 1 -1.04 23.75 5.67
C LEU A 1 -1.32 22.46 5.25
N HIS A 2 -1.97 22.13 4.62
CA HIS A 2 -2.25 21.00 4.28
C HIS A 2 -2.41 20.92 3.05
N SER A 3 -1.76 20.95 2.51
CA SER A 3 -1.83 20.74 1.33
C SER A 3 -2.54 19.69 1.01
N ALA A 4 -2.84 19.50 0.07
CA ALA A 4 -3.57 18.61 -0.48
C ALA A 4 -3.07 17.33 -0.21
N ALA A 5 -3.47 16.78 0.78
CA ALA A 5 -3.11 15.42 1.05
C ALA A 5 -3.72 14.55 -0.02
N VAL A 6 -2.98 13.58 -0.45
CA VAL A 6 -3.47 12.62 -1.41
C VAL A 6 -4.32 11.60 -0.65
N PRO A 7 -5.56 11.33 -1.07
CA PRO A 7 -6.42 10.42 -0.34
C PRO A 7 -5.84 9.01 -0.25
N VAL A 8 -5.77 8.50 0.95
CA VAL A 8 -5.16 7.18 1.20
C VAL A 8 -5.96 6.08 0.51
N ALA A 9 -7.29 6.15 0.57
CA ALA A 9 -8.12 5.13 -0.06
C ALA A 9 -7.90 5.07 -1.57
N GLN A 10 -7.67 6.21 -2.20
CA GLN A 10 -7.40 6.25 -3.62
C GLN A 10 -6.08 5.57 -3.93
N GLU A 11 -5.05 5.85 -3.13
CA GLU A 11 -3.75 5.22 -3.35
C GLU A 11 -3.79 3.74 -2.99
N ALA A 12 -4.65 3.34 -2.07
CA ALA A 12 -4.82 1.92 -1.78
C ALA A 12 -5.31 1.17 -3.00
N LYS A 13 -6.17 1.76 -3.80
CA LYS A 13 -6.66 1.09 -5.00
C LYS A 13 -5.53 0.86 -6.01
N VAL A 14 -4.59 1.80 -6.10
CA VAL A 14 -3.42 1.64 -6.97
C VAL A 14 -2.56 0.49 -6.47
N VAL A 15 -2.31 0.43 -5.17
CA VAL A 15 -1.50 -0.62 -4.57
C VAL A 15 -2.17 -1.99 -4.76
N ILE A 16 -3.48 -2.06 -4.53
CA ILE A 16 -4.23 -3.30 -4.68
C ILE A 16 -4.15 -3.80 -6.12
N ALA A 17 -4.34 -2.90 -7.09
CA ALA A 17 -4.30 -3.30 -8.49
C ALA A 17 -2.94 -3.90 -8.85
N TYR A 18 -1.88 -3.28 -8.35
CA TYR A 18 -0.54 -3.77 -8.63
C TYR A 18 -0.29 -5.13 -7.95
N LEU A 19 -0.62 -5.23 -6.67
CA LEU A 19 -0.35 -6.44 -5.91
C LEU A 19 -1.23 -7.60 -6.30
N SER A 20 -2.52 -7.37 -6.55
CA SER A 20 -3.41 -8.46 -6.89
C SER A 20 -3.06 -9.05 -8.25
N ALA A 21 -2.51 -8.24 -9.14
CA ALA A 21 -2.10 -8.75 -10.45
C ALA A 21 -0.81 -9.56 -10.38
N ARG A 22 0.10 -9.23 -9.46
CA ARG A 22 1.41 -9.87 -9.41
C ARG A 22 1.62 -10.81 -8.26
N GLY A 23 0.83 -10.67 -7.21
CA GLY A 23 0.97 -11.51 -6.02
C GLY A 23 1.90 -10.96 -4.97
N HIS A 24 2.94 -10.24 -5.37
CA HIS A 24 3.88 -9.67 -4.41
C HIS A 24 4.62 -8.50 -5.05
N ALA A 25 5.21 -7.68 -4.22
CA ALA A 25 6.01 -6.55 -4.69
C ALA A 25 6.82 -5.99 -3.52
N THR A 26 7.88 -5.27 -3.84
CA THR A 26 8.62 -4.52 -2.83
C THR A 26 7.99 -3.15 -2.70
N PHE A 27 8.28 -2.47 -1.60
CA PHE A 27 7.82 -1.10 -1.42
C PHE A 27 8.36 -0.20 -2.53
N SER A 28 9.62 -0.38 -2.91
CA SER A 28 10.19 0.40 -4.01
C SER A 28 9.41 0.26 -5.30
N GLN A 29 8.95 -0.94 -5.60
CA GLN A 29 8.14 -1.16 -6.79
C GLN A 29 6.79 -0.46 -6.68
N LEU A 30 6.21 -0.47 -5.48
CA LEU A 30 4.88 0.10 -5.28
C LEU A 30 4.89 1.63 -5.34
N ILE A 31 6.02 2.26 -5.15
CA ILE A 31 6.11 3.71 -5.21
C ILE A 31 6.89 4.21 -6.42
N SER A 32 7.24 3.31 -7.34
CA SER A 32 8.14 3.67 -8.45
C SER A 32 7.57 4.76 -9.35
N ASP A 33 6.25 4.87 -9.44
CA ASP A 33 5.63 5.91 -10.25
C ASP A 33 5.12 7.09 -9.43
N ALA A 34 5.47 7.17 -8.15
CA ALA A 34 5.00 8.26 -7.31
C ALA A 34 5.67 9.57 -7.73
N ARG A 35 4.83 10.60 -7.96
CA ARG A 35 5.35 11.86 -8.47
C ARG A 35 6.05 12.67 -7.43
N ASP A 36 5.67 12.53 -6.17
CA ASP A 36 6.23 13.37 -5.12
C ASP A 36 6.07 12.67 -3.78
N ALA A 37 6.57 13.31 -2.74
CA ALA A 37 6.58 12.73 -1.42
C ALA A 37 5.17 12.52 -0.87
N ALA A 38 4.21 13.36 -1.25
CA ALA A 38 2.84 13.21 -0.74
C ALA A 38 2.24 11.88 -1.21
N VAL A 39 2.50 11.50 -2.45
CA VAL A 39 2.02 10.22 -2.97
C VAL A 39 2.71 9.07 -2.26
N VAL A 40 4.03 9.18 -2.04
CA VAL A 40 4.77 8.14 -1.33
C VAL A 40 4.21 7.93 0.07
N VAL A 41 3.97 9.02 0.80
CA VAL A 41 3.43 8.92 2.15
C VAL A 41 2.05 8.31 2.13
N SER A 42 1.21 8.73 1.20
CA SER A 42 -0.14 8.20 1.10
C SER A 42 -0.14 6.71 0.79
N ARG A 43 0.76 6.26 -0.10
CA ARG A 43 0.87 4.83 -0.40
C ARG A 43 1.40 4.04 0.78
N PHE A 44 2.31 4.63 1.54
CA PHE A 44 2.81 3.97 2.73
C PHE A 44 1.67 3.78 3.74
N LEU A 45 0.85 4.81 3.95
CA LEU A 45 -0.29 4.71 4.86
C LEU A 45 -1.32 3.70 4.34
N ALA A 46 -1.52 3.66 3.03
CA ALA A 46 -2.43 2.67 2.43
C ALA A 46 -1.93 1.26 2.70
N ILE A 47 -0.64 1.03 2.55
CA ILE A 47 -0.03 -0.28 2.79
C ILE A 47 -0.21 -0.69 4.25
N LEU A 48 -0.01 0.23 5.19
CA LEU A 48 -0.21 -0.08 6.60
C LEU A 48 -1.67 -0.45 6.87
N GLU A 49 -2.61 0.24 6.24
CA GLU A 49 -4.01 -0.07 6.44
C GLU A 49 -4.39 -1.41 5.80
N LEU A 50 -3.83 -1.71 4.63
CA LEU A 50 -4.04 -3.01 4.00
C LEU A 50 -3.51 -4.14 4.87
N TYR A 51 -2.36 -3.92 5.49
CA TYR A 51 -1.78 -4.90 6.39
C TYR A 51 -2.68 -5.08 7.62
N ARG A 52 -3.17 -3.99 8.19
CA ARG A 52 -4.03 -4.06 9.35
C ARG A 52 -5.32 -4.83 9.04
N ARG A 53 -5.80 -4.73 7.81
CA ARG A 53 -7.00 -5.43 7.36
C ARG A 53 -6.71 -6.82 6.82
N ARG A 54 -5.45 -7.24 6.91
CA ARG A 54 -5.03 -8.58 6.52
C ARG A 54 -5.19 -8.87 5.03
N ALA A 55 -5.16 -7.81 4.23
CA ALA A 55 -5.18 -7.96 2.77
C ALA A 55 -3.78 -8.28 2.24
N ILE A 56 -2.75 -7.93 2.99
CA ILE A 56 -1.37 -8.21 2.62
C ILE A 56 -0.60 -8.71 3.82
N GLU A 57 0.55 -9.31 3.54
CA GLU A 57 1.51 -9.71 4.56
C GLU A 57 2.88 -9.22 4.17
N PHE A 58 3.76 -9.07 5.15
CA PHE A 58 5.15 -8.74 4.89
C PHE A 58 5.98 -10.02 4.97
N GLN A 59 6.89 -10.19 4.04
CA GLN A 59 7.79 -11.34 4.02
C GLN A 59 9.22 -10.88 3.85
N GLN A 60 10.13 -11.52 4.58
CA GLN A 60 11.54 -11.21 4.47
C GLN A 60 12.26 -12.51 4.77
N GLU A 61 13.05 -12.98 3.81
CA GLU A 61 13.68 -14.29 3.98
C GLU A 61 14.75 -14.28 5.04
N GLU A 62 15.48 -13.19 5.15
CA GLU A 62 16.52 -13.08 6.14
C GLU A 62 16.54 -11.66 6.64
N ALA A 63 17.08 -11.45 7.83
CA ALA A 63 17.28 -10.10 8.33
C ALA A 63 18.11 -9.33 7.30
N LEU A 64 17.76 -8.10 7.06
CA LEU A 64 18.44 -7.20 6.14
C LEU A 64 18.21 -7.52 4.66
N SER A 65 17.48 -8.57 4.33
CA SER A 65 17.12 -8.78 2.93
C SER A 65 15.92 -7.89 2.59
N THR A 66 15.59 -7.82 1.31
CA THR A 66 14.50 -6.96 0.84
C THR A 66 13.16 -7.44 1.41
N LEU A 67 12.39 -6.49 1.90
CA LEU A 67 11.08 -6.78 2.41
C LEU A 67 10.08 -6.86 1.26
N GLU A 68 9.32 -7.94 1.20
CA GLU A 68 8.29 -8.13 0.18
C GLU A 68 6.92 -7.97 0.80
N LEU A 69 6.00 -7.42 0.03
CA LEU A 69 4.60 -7.36 0.42
C LEU A 69 3.88 -8.40 -0.42
N VAL A 70 3.08 -9.24 0.23
CA VAL A 70 2.43 -10.36 -0.43
C VAL A 70 0.93 -10.18 -0.36
N TRP A 71 0.26 -10.36 -1.49
CA TRP A 71 -1.20 -10.21 -1.56
C TRP A 71 -1.87 -11.45 -0.98
N ASN A 72 -2.80 -11.25 -0.04
CA ASN A 72 -3.50 -12.36 0.60
C ASN A 72 -4.83 -12.69 -0.05
N GLY A 73 -5.35 -11.82 -0.85
CA GLY A 73 -6.64 -12.04 -1.50
C GLY A 73 -7.85 -11.65 -0.66
N ASN A 74 -7.65 -11.16 0.56
CA ASN A 74 -8.78 -10.72 1.38
C ASN A 74 -9.24 -9.34 0.91
N ASP A 75 -10.55 -9.14 0.90
CA ASP A 75 -11.11 -7.87 0.47
C ASP A 75 -10.90 -6.83 1.57
N PRO A 76 -10.13 -5.78 1.33
CA PRO A 76 -9.86 -4.77 2.34
C PRO A 76 -10.96 -3.74 2.51
N LYS A 77 -12.05 -3.84 1.74
CA LYS A 77 -13.20 -2.96 1.86
C LYS A 77 -12.83 -1.49 1.76
N VAL A 78 -12.05 -1.15 0.73
CA VAL A 78 -11.52 0.20 0.58
C VAL A 78 -12.63 1.25 0.54
N ASP A 79 -13.78 0.90 -0.06
CA ASP A 79 -14.87 1.85 -0.18
C ASP A 79 -15.49 2.20 1.18
N GLU A 80 -15.14 1.45 2.23
CA GLU A 80 -15.64 1.72 3.57
C GLU A 80 -14.61 2.42 4.45
N TRP A 81 -13.44 2.75 3.92
CA TRP A 81 -12.43 3.41 4.72
C TRP A 81 -12.83 4.85 4.99
N GLU A 82 -12.49 5.32 6.18
CA GLU A 82 -12.75 6.71 6.52
C GLU A 82 -11.75 7.60 5.85
N GLU A 83 -12.12 8.83 5.61
CA GLU A 83 -11.25 9.70 4.87
C GLU A 83 -9.95 9.99 5.53
N ASP A 84 -9.90 9.93 6.83
CA ASP A 84 -8.68 10.28 7.53
C ASP A 84 -7.84 9.07 7.88
N VAL A 85 -8.06 7.99 7.24
CA VAL A 85 -7.23 6.82 7.45
C VAL A 85 -5.80 7.10 7.07
#